data_91453bdb549e7bd48fa4ecb1a0f9020a
#
_entry.id   91453bdb549e7bd48fa4ecb1a0f9020a
#
_cell.length_a   1.000
_cell.length_b   1.000
_cell.length_c   1.000
_cell.angle_alpha   90.00
_cell.angle_beta   90.00
_cell.angle_gamma   90.00
#
_symmetry.space_group_name_H-M   'P 1'
#
loop_
_entity.id
_entity.type
_entity.pdbx_description
1 polymer ?
#
loop_
_entity_poly.entity_id
_entity_poly.type
_entity_poly.pdbx_seq_one_letter_code
_entity_poly.pdbx_strand_id
1 'polypeptide(L)'
;RAFMDSHGIDDFAELMTRSTGDIPWFTDAVIKFLGIHFTTPYEASVRYETHDWKQPVWCPGGRMNITASCVDRWLESEETSSRVALIAELENGDVHQLTYAELAEQVGKCANGLLELGLGHGDRIGLYMPMTWEIAVALLAIARIGAIVLPLFSGFAAGAVEQRLQDAGAKAVITADGFHRRGKTVPLKPQADAAAESVSSLRHQVVLKLAGNDVAMVPGRDHWWHELIAPQSPDCPAADTAAEDPLM
;
A
#
# COMPACT_ATOMS: atom_id res chain seq x y z
N ARG A 1 3.26 -17.94 -19.41
CA ARG A 1 2.98 -19.21 -20.12
C ARG A 1 1.82 -19.94 -19.46
N ALA A 2 1.83 -20.21 -18.13
CA ALA A 2 0.79 -20.95 -17.42
C ALA A 2 -0.64 -20.41 -17.66
N PHE A 3 -0.84 -19.08 -17.68
CA PHE A 3 -2.11 -18.45 -18.01
C PHE A 3 -2.59 -18.81 -19.45
N MET A 4 -1.68 -18.75 -20.40
CA MET A 4 -2.00 -19.08 -21.81
C MET A 4 -2.38 -20.57 -21.94
N ASP A 5 -1.62 -21.46 -21.31
CA ASP A 5 -1.88 -22.89 -21.32
C ASP A 5 -3.24 -23.24 -20.71
N SER A 6 -3.62 -22.58 -19.62
CA SER A 6 -4.94 -22.78 -18.96
C SER A 6 -6.13 -22.30 -19.80
N HIS A 7 -5.90 -21.47 -20.82
CA HIS A 7 -6.95 -20.92 -21.69
C HIS A 7 -6.84 -21.36 -23.15
N GLY A 8 -5.94 -22.31 -23.46
CA GLY A 8 -5.73 -22.85 -24.81
C GLY A 8 -5.23 -21.80 -25.80
N ILE A 9 -4.37 -20.87 -25.33
CA ILE A 9 -3.77 -19.82 -26.14
C ILE A 9 -2.36 -20.24 -26.54
N ASP A 10 -2.11 -20.36 -27.83
CA ASP A 10 -0.89 -20.92 -28.36
C ASP A 10 0.32 -19.97 -28.24
N ASP A 11 0.11 -18.71 -28.52
CA ASP A 11 1.18 -17.71 -28.51
C ASP A 11 0.76 -16.33 -27.93
N PHE A 12 1.75 -15.44 -27.82
CA PHE A 12 1.54 -14.09 -27.25
C PHE A 12 0.72 -13.18 -28.16
N ALA A 13 0.77 -13.37 -29.48
CA ALA A 13 0.00 -12.58 -30.44
C ALA A 13 -1.51 -12.90 -30.31
N GLU A 14 -1.84 -14.16 -30.13
CA GLU A 14 -3.22 -14.59 -29.84
C GLU A 14 -3.70 -14.03 -28.50
N LEU A 15 -2.85 -14.10 -27.45
CA LEU A 15 -3.16 -13.47 -26.14
C LEU A 15 -3.48 -11.99 -26.29
N MET A 16 -2.63 -11.25 -27.01
CA MET A 16 -2.85 -9.81 -27.24
C MET A 16 -4.13 -9.54 -27.99
N THR A 17 -4.40 -10.30 -29.05
CA THR A 17 -5.64 -10.15 -29.84
C THR A 17 -6.88 -10.41 -28.99
N ARG A 18 -6.88 -11.49 -28.22
CA ARG A 18 -8.03 -11.87 -27.39
C ARG A 18 -8.23 -10.94 -26.21
N SER A 19 -7.16 -10.55 -25.49
CA SER A 19 -7.24 -9.67 -24.32
C SER A 19 -7.70 -8.25 -24.65
N THR A 20 -7.33 -7.74 -25.83
CA THR A 20 -7.75 -6.41 -26.29
C THR A 20 -9.12 -6.44 -26.98
N GLY A 21 -9.51 -7.57 -27.58
CA GLY A 21 -10.81 -7.75 -28.23
C GLY A 21 -11.94 -8.06 -27.26
N ASP A 22 -11.64 -8.71 -26.13
CA ASP A 22 -12.62 -9.08 -25.09
C ASP A 22 -12.04 -8.74 -23.69
N ILE A 23 -12.13 -7.47 -23.35
CA ILE A 23 -11.66 -6.95 -22.04
C ILE A 23 -12.42 -7.61 -20.87
N PRO A 24 -13.75 -7.78 -20.90
CA PRO A 24 -14.48 -8.48 -19.84
C PRO A 24 -13.97 -9.89 -19.60
N TRP A 25 -13.81 -10.67 -20.64
CA TRP A 25 -13.26 -12.03 -20.53
C TRP A 25 -11.85 -12.02 -19.93
N PHE A 26 -10.98 -11.14 -20.45
CA PHE A 26 -9.59 -11.11 -19.98
C PHE A 26 -9.49 -10.73 -18.51
N THR A 27 -10.24 -9.72 -18.09
CA THR A 27 -10.28 -9.28 -16.68
C THR A 27 -10.77 -10.41 -15.76
N ASP A 28 -11.88 -11.06 -16.13
CA ASP A 28 -12.44 -12.18 -15.34
C ASP A 28 -11.46 -13.38 -15.29
N ALA A 29 -10.82 -13.70 -16.42
CA ALA A 29 -9.83 -14.75 -16.50
C ALA A 29 -8.60 -14.48 -15.63
N VAL A 30 -8.10 -13.23 -15.61
CA VAL A 30 -6.98 -12.83 -14.77
C VAL A 30 -7.34 -12.88 -13.29
N ILE A 31 -8.51 -12.35 -12.91
CA ILE A 31 -9.00 -12.40 -11.51
C ILE A 31 -9.03 -13.85 -11.02
N LYS A 32 -9.59 -14.76 -11.81
CA LYS A 32 -9.68 -16.19 -11.48
C LYS A 32 -8.30 -16.86 -11.44
N PHE A 33 -7.47 -16.60 -12.44
CA PHE A 33 -6.12 -17.19 -12.53
C PHE A 33 -5.22 -16.77 -11.35
N LEU A 34 -5.29 -15.51 -10.94
CA LEU A 34 -4.55 -15.00 -9.79
C LEU A 34 -5.19 -15.35 -8.44
N GLY A 35 -6.42 -15.86 -8.45
CA GLY A 35 -7.17 -16.17 -7.22
C GLY A 35 -7.43 -14.91 -6.39
N ILE A 36 -7.83 -13.81 -7.03
CA ILE A 36 -8.18 -12.58 -6.31
C ILE A 36 -9.42 -12.83 -5.46
N HIS A 37 -9.30 -12.57 -4.16
CA HIS A 37 -10.36 -12.83 -3.20
C HIS A 37 -11.35 -11.67 -3.15
N PHE A 38 -12.63 -11.98 -3.31
CA PHE A 38 -13.76 -11.07 -3.10
C PHE A 38 -14.60 -11.57 -1.91
N THR A 39 -14.89 -10.69 -0.97
CA THR A 39 -15.82 -10.96 0.15
C THR A 39 -17.26 -10.99 -0.34
N THR A 40 -17.58 -10.14 -1.33
CA THR A 40 -18.84 -10.17 -2.08
C THR A 40 -18.51 -10.26 -3.56
N PRO A 41 -18.99 -11.29 -4.27
CA PRO A 41 -18.77 -11.42 -5.71
C PRO A 41 -19.28 -10.21 -6.49
N TYR A 42 -18.55 -9.84 -7.56
CA TYR A 42 -18.98 -8.80 -8.48
C TYR A 42 -20.03 -9.30 -9.47
N GLU A 43 -20.84 -8.39 -10.00
CA GLU A 43 -21.90 -8.67 -10.99
C GLU A 43 -21.31 -8.91 -12.40
N ALA A 44 -20.28 -8.15 -12.74
CA ALA A 44 -19.54 -8.23 -14.01
C ALA A 44 -18.09 -7.78 -13.79
N SER A 45 -17.15 -8.28 -14.58
CA SER A 45 -15.73 -7.87 -14.48
C SER A 45 -15.50 -6.41 -14.91
N VAL A 46 -16.32 -5.91 -15.85
CA VAL A 46 -16.35 -4.50 -16.25
C VAL A 46 -17.75 -4.14 -16.78
N ARG A 47 -18.19 -2.92 -16.51
CA ARG A 47 -19.41 -2.33 -17.03
C ARG A 47 -19.14 -0.93 -17.55
N TYR A 48 -19.72 -0.61 -18.72
CA TYR A 48 -19.66 0.73 -19.30
C TYR A 48 -21.04 1.38 -19.12
N GLU A 49 -21.17 2.32 -18.18
CA GLU A 49 -22.49 2.88 -17.80
C GLU A 49 -23.07 3.84 -18.85
N THR A 50 -22.21 4.52 -19.65
CA THR A 50 -22.62 5.59 -20.56
C THR A 50 -22.19 5.37 -22.01
N HIS A 51 -21.85 4.17 -22.44
CA HIS A 51 -21.13 3.92 -23.69
C HIS A 51 -19.78 4.66 -23.78
N ASP A 52 -19.31 5.23 -22.67
CA ASP A 52 -18.01 5.87 -22.58
C ASP A 52 -16.95 4.88 -22.08
N TRP A 53 -16.22 4.32 -23.01
CA TRP A 53 -15.11 3.40 -22.72
C TRP A 53 -13.99 4.03 -21.87
N LYS A 54 -14.01 5.36 -21.68
CA LYS A 54 -13.02 6.09 -20.87
C LYS A 54 -13.30 6.02 -19.36
N GLN A 55 -14.50 5.64 -18.98
CA GLN A 55 -14.91 5.54 -17.58
C GLN A 55 -15.59 4.18 -17.31
N PRO A 56 -14.85 3.07 -17.42
CA PRO A 56 -15.38 1.77 -17.04
C PRO A 56 -15.55 1.67 -15.53
N VAL A 57 -16.59 0.96 -15.09
CA VAL A 57 -16.77 0.52 -13.71
C VAL A 57 -16.22 -0.90 -13.60
N TRP A 58 -15.22 -1.10 -12.74
CA TRP A 58 -14.56 -2.39 -12.58
C TRP A 58 -15.19 -3.18 -11.44
N CYS A 59 -15.51 -4.44 -11.71
CA CYS A 59 -16.09 -5.36 -10.73
C CYS A 59 -17.29 -4.77 -9.95
N PRO A 60 -18.30 -4.15 -10.63
CA PRO A 60 -19.43 -3.51 -9.96
C PRO A 60 -20.13 -4.47 -9.01
N GLY A 61 -20.49 -3.94 -7.83
CA GLY A 61 -21.09 -4.71 -6.74
C GLY A 61 -20.12 -5.59 -5.95
N GLY A 62 -18.90 -5.78 -6.45
CA GLY A 62 -17.87 -6.55 -5.78
C GLY A 62 -17.32 -5.82 -4.54
N ARG A 63 -16.99 -6.61 -3.49
CA ARG A 63 -16.30 -6.10 -2.30
C ARG A 63 -15.03 -6.90 -2.07
N MET A 64 -13.96 -6.21 -1.80
CA MET A 64 -12.65 -6.85 -1.57
C MET A 64 -11.73 -5.93 -0.79
N ASN A 65 -10.76 -6.50 -0.09
CA ASN A 65 -9.58 -5.77 0.36
C ASN A 65 -8.36 -6.46 -0.23
N ILE A 66 -7.47 -5.68 -0.82
CA ILE A 66 -6.30 -6.26 -1.51
C ILE A 66 -5.43 -7.10 -0.57
N THR A 67 -5.42 -6.78 0.74
CA THR A 67 -4.63 -7.52 1.73
C THR A 67 -5.11 -8.96 1.90
N ALA A 68 -6.39 -9.26 1.69
CA ALA A 68 -6.90 -10.63 1.68
C ALA A 68 -6.17 -11.49 0.63
N SER A 69 -5.92 -10.93 -0.56
CA SER A 69 -5.20 -11.62 -1.64
C SER A 69 -3.68 -11.57 -1.51
N CYS A 70 -3.12 -10.45 -1.01
CA CYS A 70 -1.67 -10.25 -0.94
C CYS A 70 -1.04 -10.85 0.33
N VAL A 71 -1.80 -10.94 1.42
CA VAL A 71 -1.29 -11.34 2.74
C VAL A 71 -2.08 -12.51 3.31
N ASP A 72 -3.39 -12.33 3.55
CA ASP A 72 -4.15 -13.23 4.44
C ASP A 72 -4.26 -14.65 3.89
N ARG A 73 -4.50 -14.84 2.59
CA ARG A 73 -4.59 -16.17 1.98
C ARG A 73 -3.32 -17.02 2.15
N TRP A 74 -2.18 -16.40 2.36
CA TRP A 74 -0.92 -17.10 2.53
C TRP A 74 -0.72 -17.63 3.96
N LEU A 75 -1.63 -17.30 4.88
CA LEU A 75 -1.61 -17.74 6.26
C LEU A 75 -2.39 -19.06 6.47
N GLU A 76 -3.06 -19.57 5.44
CA GLU A 76 -3.93 -20.74 5.54
C GLU A 76 -3.17 -22.05 5.87
N SER A 77 -1.88 -22.11 5.61
CA SER A 77 -1.03 -23.25 5.96
C SER A 77 0.35 -22.82 6.42
N GLU A 78 1.01 -23.69 7.23
CA GLU A 78 2.39 -23.48 7.66
C GLU A 78 3.35 -23.43 6.46
N GLU A 79 3.12 -24.24 5.44
CA GLU A 79 3.93 -24.26 4.22
C GLU A 79 3.94 -22.88 3.52
N THR A 80 2.79 -22.23 3.38
CA THR A 80 2.68 -20.93 2.70
C THR A 80 3.06 -19.78 3.60
N SER A 81 2.70 -19.80 4.88
CA SER A 81 2.98 -18.72 5.83
C SER A 81 4.47 -18.57 6.14
N SER A 82 5.25 -19.67 6.08
CA SER A 82 6.70 -19.66 6.28
C SER A 82 7.51 -19.26 5.05
N ARG A 83 6.88 -19.11 3.87
CA ARG A 83 7.58 -18.63 2.67
C ARG A 83 7.99 -17.18 2.82
N VAL A 84 9.15 -16.83 2.23
CA VAL A 84 9.60 -15.43 2.15
C VAL A 84 8.62 -14.65 1.27
N ALA A 85 8.01 -13.62 1.87
CA ALA A 85 7.08 -12.71 1.21
C ALA A 85 7.77 -11.44 0.69
N LEU A 86 8.80 -10.97 1.41
CA LEU A 86 9.49 -9.72 1.13
C LEU A 86 10.99 -9.85 1.39
N ILE A 87 11.79 -9.31 0.50
CA ILE A 87 13.24 -9.13 0.67
C ILE A 87 13.53 -7.66 0.42
N ALA A 88 14.16 -6.99 1.38
CA ALA A 88 14.64 -5.62 1.26
C ALA A 88 16.15 -5.59 1.43
N GLU A 89 16.85 -5.06 0.43
CA GLU A 89 18.29 -4.82 0.48
C GLU A 89 18.51 -3.31 0.60
N LEU A 90 19.20 -2.89 1.65
CA LEU A 90 19.55 -1.51 1.90
C LEU A 90 20.88 -1.14 1.24
N GLU A 91 21.13 0.16 1.05
CA GLU A 91 22.36 0.64 0.39
C GLU A 91 23.66 0.25 1.13
N ASN A 92 23.60 0.02 2.44
CA ASN A 92 24.72 -0.48 3.23
C ASN A 92 24.98 -1.98 3.07
N GLY A 93 24.16 -2.67 2.27
CA GLY A 93 24.24 -4.12 2.04
C GLY A 93 23.47 -4.97 3.04
N ASP A 94 22.80 -4.36 4.03
CA ASP A 94 21.93 -5.10 4.94
C ASP A 94 20.72 -5.66 4.18
N VAL A 95 20.42 -6.93 4.42
CA VAL A 95 19.30 -7.64 3.80
C VAL A 95 18.32 -8.04 4.89
N HIS A 96 17.08 -7.59 4.74
CA HIS A 96 15.96 -7.98 5.60
C HIS A 96 15.00 -8.86 4.81
N GLN A 97 14.55 -9.93 5.44
CA GLN A 97 13.54 -10.82 4.86
C GLN A 97 12.37 -10.96 5.84
N LEU A 98 11.17 -10.96 5.29
CA LEU A 98 9.95 -11.27 6.05
C LEU A 98 9.25 -12.44 5.38
N THR A 99 8.84 -13.40 6.18
CA THR A 99 7.87 -14.43 5.78
C THR A 99 6.48 -13.83 5.66
N TYR A 100 5.53 -14.55 5.06
CA TYR A 100 4.13 -14.08 5.04
C TYR A 100 3.55 -13.94 6.44
N ALA A 101 3.91 -14.82 7.37
CA ALA A 101 3.49 -14.72 8.78
C ALA A 101 4.03 -13.43 9.44
N GLU A 102 5.31 -13.14 9.29
CA GLU A 102 5.92 -11.92 9.83
C GLU A 102 5.38 -10.66 9.14
N LEU A 103 5.19 -10.69 7.81
CA LEU A 103 4.57 -9.59 7.09
C LEU A 103 3.16 -9.31 7.60
N ALA A 104 2.34 -10.33 7.78
CA ALA A 104 0.99 -10.20 8.32
C ALA A 104 0.97 -9.60 9.73
N GLU A 105 1.88 -10.06 10.60
CA GLU A 105 2.05 -9.50 11.94
C GLU A 105 2.36 -8.01 11.90
N GLN A 106 3.34 -7.60 11.09
CA GLN A 106 3.75 -6.20 10.98
C GLN A 106 2.66 -5.33 10.34
N VAL A 107 1.97 -5.85 9.33
CA VAL A 107 0.85 -5.16 8.68
C VAL A 107 -0.30 -4.96 9.67
N GLY A 108 -0.68 -5.98 10.45
CA GLY A 108 -1.73 -5.88 11.45
C GLY A 108 -1.40 -4.86 12.54
N LYS A 109 -0.19 -4.90 13.08
CA LYS A 109 0.28 -3.92 14.08
C LYS A 109 0.29 -2.50 13.53
N CYS A 110 0.80 -2.30 12.32
CA CYS A 110 0.83 -0.99 11.67
C CYS A 110 -0.59 -0.47 11.43
N ALA A 111 -1.50 -1.32 10.92
CA ALA A 111 -2.89 -0.97 10.70
C ALA A 111 -3.60 -0.53 11.99
N ASN A 112 -3.42 -1.26 13.08
CA ASN A 112 -3.97 -0.89 14.39
C ASN A 112 -3.37 0.42 14.93
N GLY A 113 -2.07 0.66 14.73
CA GLY A 113 -1.47 1.95 15.07
C GLY A 113 -2.06 3.12 14.28
N LEU A 114 -2.34 2.94 12.99
CA LEU A 114 -3.01 3.96 12.18
C LEU A 114 -4.47 4.19 12.64
N LEU A 115 -5.20 3.12 13.00
CA LEU A 115 -6.55 3.22 13.57
C LEU A 115 -6.55 3.96 14.91
N GLU A 116 -5.55 3.74 15.78
CA GLU A 116 -5.39 4.47 17.05
C GLU A 116 -5.22 5.98 16.84
N LEU A 117 -4.59 6.39 15.75
CA LEU A 117 -4.49 7.80 15.34
C LEU A 117 -5.80 8.36 14.75
N GLY A 118 -6.88 7.55 14.69
CA GLY A 118 -8.16 7.95 14.12
C GLY A 118 -8.18 7.99 12.60
N LEU A 119 -7.23 7.32 11.94
CA LEU A 119 -7.19 7.16 10.48
C LEU A 119 -8.02 5.94 10.07
N GLY A 120 -8.65 5.98 8.90
CA GLY A 120 -9.50 4.88 8.44
C GLY A 120 -9.95 5.02 6.99
N HIS A 121 -11.06 4.37 6.66
CA HIS A 121 -11.60 4.29 5.31
C HIS A 121 -11.71 5.66 4.63
N GLY A 122 -11.16 5.74 3.41
CA GLY A 122 -11.18 6.95 2.59
C GLY A 122 -10.20 8.06 3.01
N ASP A 123 -9.44 7.90 4.09
CA ASP A 123 -8.41 8.86 4.48
C ASP A 123 -7.17 8.72 3.60
N ARG A 124 -6.61 9.85 3.17
CA ARG A 124 -5.38 9.87 2.37
C ARG A 124 -4.19 9.96 3.29
N ILE A 125 -3.25 9.03 3.11
CA ILE A 125 -2.03 8.94 3.89
C ILE A 125 -0.83 9.00 2.95
N GLY A 126 -0.02 10.05 3.10
CA GLY A 126 1.23 10.22 2.35
C GLY A 126 2.25 9.15 2.74
N LEU A 127 2.88 8.52 1.75
CA LEU A 127 3.94 7.55 1.97
C LEU A 127 5.25 8.10 1.38
N TYR A 128 5.96 8.88 2.20
CA TYR A 128 7.21 9.57 1.86
C TYR A 128 8.40 8.88 2.52
N MET A 129 8.73 7.71 2.00
CA MET A 129 9.72 6.80 2.58
C MET A 129 10.76 6.34 1.54
N PRO A 130 11.96 5.96 1.97
CA PRO A 130 12.90 5.21 1.15
C PRO A 130 12.42 3.76 0.97
N MET A 131 13.07 3.03 0.06
CA MET A 131 12.75 1.62 -0.23
C MET A 131 13.31 0.72 0.88
N THR A 132 12.53 0.55 1.94
CA THR A 132 12.79 -0.35 3.08
C THR A 132 11.65 -1.37 3.18
N TRP A 133 11.76 -2.36 4.06
CA TRP A 133 10.66 -3.31 4.26
C TRP A 133 9.43 -2.64 4.90
N GLU A 134 9.64 -1.59 5.70
CA GLU A 134 8.57 -0.85 6.37
C GLU A 134 7.66 -0.10 5.37
N ILE A 135 8.17 0.31 4.21
CA ILE A 135 7.30 0.96 3.20
C ILE A 135 6.25 -0.02 2.66
N ALA A 136 6.61 -1.30 2.49
CA ALA A 136 5.67 -2.32 2.06
C ALA A 136 4.64 -2.63 3.15
N VAL A 137 5.08 -2.71 4.41
CA VAL A 137 4.18 -2.85 5.57
C VAL A 137 3.22 -1.67 5.65
N ALA A 138 3.71 -0.44 5.53
CA ALA A 138 2.89 0.77 5.58
C ALA A 138 1.84 0.79 4.46
N LEU A 139 2.24 0.48 3.21
CA LEU A 139 1.34 0.41 2.07
C LEU A 139 0.20 -0.59 2.33
N LEU A 140 0.53 -1.80 2.76
CA LEU A 140 -0.44 -2.84 3.04
C LEU A 140 -1.33 -2.51 4.26
N ALA A 141 -0.77 -1.86 5.29
CA ALA A 141 -1.52 -1.43 6.46
C ALA A 141 -2.54 -0.32 6.10
N ILE A 142 -2.15 0.65 5.29
CA ILE A 142 -3.04 1.71 4.77
C ILE A 142 -4.19 1.06 3.98
N ALA A 143 -3.87 0.14 3.07
CA ALA A 143 -4.87 -0.60 2.30
C ALA A 143 -5.80 -1.44 3.20
N ARG A 144 -5.24 -2.07 4.26
CA ARG A 144 -5.99 -2.92 5.19
C ARG A 144 -7.09 -2.17 5.92
N ILE A 145 -6.85 -0.93 6.32
CA ILE A 145 -7.87 -0.07 6.96
C ILE A 145 -8.79 0.65 5.97
N GLY A 146 -8.67 0.37 4.66
CA GLY A 146 -9.46 1.03 3.60
C GLY A 146 -9.09 2.49 3.36
N ALA A 147 -7.92 2.92 3.83
CA ALA A 147 -7.38 4.24 3.55
C ALA A 147 -6.67 4.26 2.18
N ILE A 148 -6.40 5.46 1.67
CA ILE A 148 -5.84 5.70 0.34
C ILE A 148 -4.36 6.04 0.47
N VAL A 149 -3.51 5.27 -0.21
CA VAL A 149 -2.07 5.53 -0.26
C VAL A 149 -1.80 6.70 -1.20
N LEU A 150 -1.07 7.71 -0.73
CA LEU A 150 -0.51 8.77 -1.57
C LEU A 150 1.00 8.57 -1.68
N PRO A 151 1.50 7.91 -2.74
CA PRO A 151 2.92 7.63 -2.88
C PRO A 151 3.70 8.90 -3.20
N LEU A 152 4.75 9.18 -2.42
CA LEU A 152 5.61 10.34 -2.56
C LEU A 152 7.05 9.87 -2.76
N PHE A 153 7.65 10.28 -3.86
CA PHE A 153 9.04 9.92 -4.13
C PHE A 153 9.99 10.55 -3.09
N SER A 154 10.82 9.72 -2.45
CA SER A 154 11.76 10.15 -1.40
C SER A 154 12.79 11.20 -1.84
N GLY A 155 12.90 11.46 -3.13
CA GLY A 155 13.75 12.53 -3.70
C GLY A 155 13.04 13.86 -3.90
N PHE A 156 11.74 13.99 -3.57
CA PHE A 156 11.04 15.27 -3.67
C PHE A 156 11.51 16.24 -2.60
N ALA A 157 11.64 17.52 -2.97
CA ALA A 157 11.82 18.62 -2.02
C ALA A 157 10.46 18.98 -1.37
N ALA A 158 10.52 19.69 -0.23
CA ALA A 158 9.36 20.04 0.60
C ALA A 158 8.17 20.60 -0.20
N GLY A 159 8.37 21.56 -1.10
CA GLY A 159 7.27 22.14 -1.88
C GLY A 159 6.54 21.15 -2.80
N ALA A 160 7.25 20.14 -3.33
CA ALA A 160 6.61 19.09 -4.12
C ALA A 160 5.83 18.08 -3.27
N VAL A 161 6.26 17.85 -2.02
CA VAL A 161 5.56 17.04 -1.03
C VAL A 161 4.32 17.80 -0.53
N GLU A 162 4.48 19.07 -0.16
CA GLU A 162 3.41 19.98 0.27
C GLU A 162 2.25 20.00 -0.72
N GLN A 163 2.55 20.30 -1.98
CA GLN A 163 1.51 20.39 -3.01
C GLN A 163 0.67 19.11 -3.10
N ARG A 164 1.32 17.94 -3.09
CA ARG A 164 0.61 16.65 -3.20
C ARG A 164 -0.21 16.33 -1.97
N LEU A 165 0.34 16.58 -0.79
CA LEU A 165 -0.40 16.39 0.47
C LEU A 165 -1.61 17.31 0.55
N GLN A 166 -1.47 18.56 0.09
CA GLN A 166 -2.54 19.55 0.06
C GLN A 166 -3.62 19.18 -0.95
N ASP A 167 -3.23 18.87 -2.20
CA ASP A 167 -4.17 18.50 -3.29
C ASP A 167 -5.00 17.27 -2.91
N ALA A 168 -4.38 16.29 -2.26
CA ALA A 168 -5.07 15.11 -1.77
C ALA A 168 -5.88 15.36 -0.47
N GLY A 169 -5.65 16.45 0.23
CA GLY A 169 -6.19 16.66 1.57
C GLY A 169 -5.73 15.58 2.55
N ALA A 170 -4.44 15.22 2.50
CA ALA A 170 -3.88 14.14 3.30
C ALA A 170 -3.99 14.42 4.80
N LYS A 171 -4.39 13.40 5.58
CA LYS A 171 -4.52 13.50 7.04
C LYS A 171 -3.24 13.11 7.78
N ALA A 172 -2.45 12.24 7.18
CA ALA A 172 -1.19 11.79 7.75
C ALA A 172 -0.11 11.64 6.67
N VAL A 173 1.15 11.64 7.10
CA VAL A 173 2.30 11.23 6.29
C VAL A 173 3.16 10.26 7.09
N ILE A 174 3.61 9.18 6.44
CA ILE A 174 4.60 8.25 6.97
C ILE A 174 5.93 8.59 6.30
N THR A 175 6.97 8.82 7.10
CA THR A 175 8.29 9.24 6.63
C THR A 175 9.40 8.55 7.45
N ALA A 176 10.66 8.94 7.24
CA ALA A 176 11.80 8.50 8.03
C ALA A 176 12.60 9.73 8.54
N ASP A 177 13.43 9.53 9.55
CA ASP A 177 14.40 10.54 9.99
C ASP A 177 15.36 10.93 8.85
N GLY A 178 15.70 9.97 8.01
CA GLY A 178 16.51 10.09 6.82
C GLY A 178 16.85 8.72 6.26
N PHE A 179 17.70 8.68 5.23
CA PHE A 179 18.19 7.44 4.64
C PHE A 179 19.59 7.63 4.03
N HIS A 180 20.30 6.54 3.83
CA HIS A 180 21.59 6.56 3.15
C HIS A 180 21.42 6.44 1.64
N ARG A 181 22.13 7.30 0.89
CA ARG A 181 22.16 7.26 -0.56
C ARG A 181 23.52 7.72 -1.07
N ARG A 182 24.19 6.89 -1.87
CA ARG A 182 25.51 7.17 -2.47
C ARG A 182 26.53 7.64 -1.42
N GLY A 183 26.56 6.93 -0.30
CA GLY A 183 27.47 7.22 0.82
C GLY A 183 27.16 8.50 1.60
N LYS A 184 25.98 9.11 1.39
CA LYS A 184 25.54 10.31 2.12
C LYS A 184 24.20 10.03 2.82
N THR A 185 24.00 10.69 3.94
CA THR A 185 22.69 10.70 4.61
C THR A 185 21.82 11.80 3.99
N VAL A 186 20.63 11.40 3.52
CA VAL A 186 19.60 12.31 2.98
C VAL A 186 18.53 12.49 4.06
N PRO A 187 18.32 13.72 4.58
CA PRO A 187 17.29 13.98 5.58
C PRO A 187 15.89 13.97 4.93
N LEU A 188 14.93 13.24 5.51
CA LEU A 188 13.53 13.23 5.07
C LEU A 188 12.60 13.99 6.01
N LYS A 189 12.72 13.77 7.32
CA LYS A 189 11.85 14.41 8.32
C LYS A 189 11.82 15.95 8.20
N PRO A 190 12.95 16.65 8.00
CA PRO A 190 12.92 18.10 7.81
C PRO A 190 12.15 18.54 6.55
N GLN A 191 12.18 17.75 5.48
CA GLN A 191 11.38 18.03 4.27
C GLN A 191 9.88 17.80 4.52
N ALA A 192 9.56 16.74 5.25
CA ALA A 192 8.17 16.45 5.64
C ALA A 192 7.63 17.52 6.60
N ASP A 193 8.45 18.03 7.53
CA ASP A 193 8.07 19.12 8.44
C ASP A 193 7.77 20.41 7.68
N ALA A 194 8.67 20.84 6.79
CA ALA A 194 8.47 22.02 5.98
C ALA A 194 7.21 21.91 5.11
N ALA A 195 6.92 20.73 4.55
CA ALA A 195 5.70 20.48 3.81
C ALA A 195 4.45 20.56 4.72
N ALA A 196 4.55 20.06 5.95
CA ALA A 196 3.44 20.00 6.90
C ALA A 196 2.97 21.39 7.38
N GLU A 197 3.84 22.39 7.38
CA GLU A 197 3.52 23.75 7.87
C GLU A 197 2.33 24.37 7.14
N SER A 198 2.17 24.10 5.85
CA SER A 198 1.12 24.68 4.99
C SER A 198 -0.06 23.75 4.75
N VAL A 199 0.01 22.47 5.16
CA VAL A 199 -1.05 21.48 4.91
C VAL A 199 -2.00 21.38 6.11
N SER A 200 -3.04 22.17 6.10
CA SER A 200 -4.01 22.28 7.23
C SER A 200 -4.79 20.98 7.52
N SER A 201 -4.87 20.05 6.58
CA SER A 201 -5.51 18.74 6.77
C SER A 201 -4.63 17.75 7.52
N LEU A 202 -3.29 17.93 7.50
CA LEU A 202 -2.33 17.00 8.09
C LEU A 202 -2.40 17.06 9.62
N ARG A 203 -2.64 15.91 10.22
CA ARG A 203 -2.77 15.76 11.68
C ARG A 203 -1.61 14.97 12.28
N HIS A 204 -1.07 14.00 11.52
CA HIS A 204 -0.09 13.05 12.03
C HIS A 204 1.09 12.89 11.10
N GLN A 205 2.28 12.75 11.69
CA GLN A 205 3.47 12.27 11.01
C GLN A 205 4.01 11.03 11.74
N VAL A 206 4.10 9.91 11.06
CA VAL A 206 4.71 8.69 11.59
C VAL A 206 6.14 8.61 11.06
N VAL A 207 7.12 8.54 11.96
CA VAL A 207 8.54 8.70 11.64
C VAL A 207 9.31 7.42 11.92
N LEU A 208 9.86 6.79 10.87
CA LEU A 208 10.77 5.66 11.00
C LEU A 208 12.17 6.16 11.40
N LYS A 209 12.76 5.60 12.43
CA LYS A 209 14.16 5.82 12.80
C LYS A 209 15.05 4.89 11.98
N LEU A 210 15.63 5.38 10.91
CA LEU A 210 16.39 4.60 9.93
C LEU A 210 17.86 5.03 9.83
N ALA A 211 18.11 6.33 9.67
CA ALA A 211 19.47 6.86 9.51
C ALA A 211 20.14 7.25 10.84
N GLY A 212 19.37 7.30 11.93
CA GLY A 212 19.84 7.70 13.23
C GLY A 212 20.06 9.22 13.36
N ASN A 213 19.41 10.00 12.50
CA ASN A 213 19.45 11.45 12.57
C ASN A 213 18.74 11.96 13.83
N ASP A 214 19.31 12.99 14.45
CA ASP A 214 18.61 13.76 15.47
C ASP A 214 17.59 14.67 14.78
N VAL A 215 16.30 14.44 15.02
CA VAL A 215 15.19 15.16 14.40
C VAL A 215 14.22 15.67 15.46
N ALA A 216 13.71 16.87 15.24
CA ALA A 216 12.67 17.42 16.09
C ALA A 216 11.36 16.62 15.93
N MET A 217 10.71 16.33 17.06
CA MET A 217 9.41 15.68 17.11
C MET A 217 8.40 16.65 17.74
N VAL A 218 7.35 16.99 17.02
CA VAL A 218 6.29 17.88 17.48
C VAL A 218 5.27 17.06 18.28
N PRO A 219 5.10 17.31 19.59
CA PRO A 219 4.15 16.56 20.41
C PRO A 219 2.72 16.64 19.88
N GLY A 220 2.03 15.48 19.86
CA GLY A 220 0.65 15.35 19.39
C GLY A 220 0.50 15.24 17.88
N ARG A 221 1.52 15.61 17.09
CA ARG A 221 1.55 15.43 15.64
C ARG A 221 2.46 14.28 15.23
N ASP A 222 3.67 14.23 15.81
CA ASP A 222 4.72 13.31 15.38
C ASP A 222 4.80 12.09 16.30
N HIS A 223 4.87 10.92 15.68
CA HIS A 223 4.88 9.63 16.36
C HIS A 223 6.06 8.81 15.84
N TRP A 224 6.87 8.24 16.73
CA TRP A 224 7.86 7.28 16.30
C TRP A 224 7.19 5.99 15.82
N TRP A 225 7.60 5.49 14.66
CA TRP A 225 7.08 4.24 14.09
C TRP A 225 7.10 3.08 15.10
N HIS A 226 8.26 2.86 15.72
CA HIS A 226 8.43 1.75 16.66
C HIS A 226 7.59 1.89 17.93
N GLU A 227 7.38 3.11 18.42
CA GLU A 227 6.55 3.37 19.62
C GLU A 227 5.06 3.20 19.31
N LEU A 228 4.63 3.63 18.12
CA LEU A 228 3.25 3.50 17.69
C LEU A 228 2.87 2.03 17.42
N ILE A 229 3.76 1.24 16.84
CA ILE A 229 3.45 -0.09 16.33
C ILE A 229 3.73 -1.20 17.37
N ALA A 230 4.79 -1.08 18.18
CA ALA A 230 5.20 -2.13 19.11
C ALA A 230 4.10 -2.58 20.10
N PRO A 231 3.26 -1.70 20.67
CA PRO A 231 2.22 -2.11 21.60
C PRO A 231 0.98 -2.72 20.94
N GLN A 232 0.87 -2.66 19.61
CA GLN A 232 -0.34 -3.02 18.89
C GLN A 232 -0.52 -4.53 18.75
N SER A 233 -1.80 -4.95 18.74
CA SER A 233 -2.16 -6.31 18.35
C SER A 233 -1.82 -6.56 16.88
N PRO A 234 -1.34 -7.75 16.52
CA PRO A 234 -1.21 -8.15 15.12
C PRO A 234 -2.57 -8.46 14.47
N ASP A 235 -3.60 -8.70 15.27
CA ASP A 235 -4.95 -8.97 14.75
C ASP A 235 -5.65 -7.66 14.42
N CYS A 236 -5.82 -7.41 13.13
CA CYS A 236 -6.53 -6.28 12.57
C CYS A 236 -7.33 -6.77 11.34
N PRO A 237 -8.65 -6.94 11.47
CA PRO A 237 -9.48 -7.34 10.34
C PRO A 237 -9.37 -6.35 9.17
N ALA A 238 -9.31 -6.87 7.95
CA ALA A 238 -9.30 -6.02 6.76
C ALA A 238 -10.64 -5.28 6.61
N ALA A 239 -10.58 -3.98 6.31
CA ALA A 239 -11.77 -3.20 6.05
C ALA A 239 -12.52 -3.76 4.83
N ASP A 240 -13.84 -3.79 4.91
CA ASP A 240 -14.70 -4.20 3.81
C ASP A 240 -14.85 -3.03 2.83
N THR A 241 -14.06 -3.05 1.74
CA THR A 241 -14.01 -1.99 0.72
C THR A 241 -14.74 -2.41 -0.55
N ALA A 242 -15.34 -1.46 -1.26
CA ALA A 242 -15.86 -1.72 -2.60
C ALA A 242 -14.69 -1.94 -3.58
N ALA A 243 -14.90 -2.72 -4.63
CA ALA A 243 -13.87 -2.94 -5.66
C ALA A 243 -13.48 -1.64 -6.38
N GLU A 244 -14.35 -0.64 -6.38
CA GLU A 244 -14.16 0.68 -6.98
C GLU A 244 -13.59 1.72 -5.98
N ASP A 245 -13.42 1.37 -4.71
CA ASP A 245 -12.83 2.31 -3.75
C ASP A 245 -11.37 2.61 -4.14
N PRO A 246 -10.93 3.88 -4.13
CA PRO A 246 -9.57 4.24 -4.46
C PRO A 246 -8.58 3.58 -3.49
N LEU A 247 -7.58 2.90 -4.03
CA LEU A 247 -6.46 2.33 -3.26
C LEU A 247 -5.28 3.32 -3.20
N MET A 248 -5.05 4.07 -4.31
CA MET A 248 -3.85 4.88 -4.48
C MET A 248 -4.14 6.10 -5.35
#